data_6e5907bff904f81fe77ba3b286eba27d
#
_entry.id   6e5907bff904f81fe77ba3b286eba27d
#
_cell.length_a   1.000
_cell.length_b   1.000
_cell.length_c   1.000
_cell.angle_alpha   90.00
_cell.angle_beta   90.00
_cell.angle_gamma   90.00
#
_symmetry.space_group_name_H-M   'P 1'
#
loop_
_entity.id
_entity.type
_entity.pdbx_description
1 polymer ?
#
loop_
_entity_poly.entity_id
_entity_poly.type
_entity_poly.pdbx_seq_one_letter_code
_entity_poly.pdbx_strand_id
1 'polypeptide(L)'
;MTAAQQTHGDALAAAXXGPDVATRPEAEECMDFGSLPPEINSGRIYSGPGSAPLLAAAAAWHGLAAEXXSAAASYGSAITELRTLWHGPSSTAMAAAAAXXIAWLDGTAAQAEQTAAXATXXAAAYDSVFAATVPPPVIAANRALLASLIATNVLGQNTPAIAATEAHYAEMWAQDAAAMYAYAGASAVXXRLTPFGAPPQTADAXA
;
A
#
# COMPACT_ATOMS: atom_id res chain seq x y z
N MET A 1 5.83 -6.42 -45.17
CA MET A 1 5.14 -6.31 -43.87
C MET A 1 3.66 -6.56 -44.14
N THR A 2 3.11 -7.54 -43.46
CA THR A 2 1.70 -7.96 -43.66
C THR A 2 0.78 -7.18 -42.73
N ALA A 3 -0.48 -7.03 -43.11
CA ALA A 3 -1.51 -6.34 -42.33
C ALA A 3 -1.61 -6.86 -40.89
N ALA A 4 -1.28 -8.14 -40.67
CA ALA A 4 -1.30 -8.76 -39.35
C ALA A 4 -0.21 -8.22 -38.40
N GLN A 5 0.94 -7.79 -38.94
CA GLN A 5 2.02 -7.19 -38.15
C GLN A 5 1.68 -5.75 -37.71
N GLN A 6 0.93 -5.05 -38.55
CA GLN A 6 0.51 -3.67 -38.28
C GLN A 6 -0.57 -3.64 -37.15
N THR A 7 -1.54 -4.57 -37.22
CA THR A 7 -2.57 -4.67 -36.16
C THR A 7 -1.99 -5.07 -34.80
N HIS A 8 -0.91 -5.85 -34.79
CA HIS A 8 -0.28 -6.24 -33.51
C HIS A 8 0.49 -5.07 -32.87
N GLY A 9 1.12 -4.24 -33.69
CA GLY A 9 1.81 -3.03 -33.28
C GLY A 9 0.83 -1.99 -32.68
N ASP A 10 -0.32 -1.83 -33.34
CA ASP A 10 -1.36 -0.88 -32.90
C ASP A 10 -2.04 -1.33 -31.59
N ALA A 11 -2.20 -2.64 -31.40
CA ALA A 11 -2.76 -3.19 -30.16
C ALA A 11 -1.82 -3.02 -28.95
N LEU A 12 -0.51 -3.15 -29.21
CA LEU A 12 0.51 -2.91 -28.17
C LEU A 12 0.64 -1.43 -27.82
N ALA A 13 0.51 -0.55 -28.81
CA ALA A 13 0.51 0.90 -28.57
C ALA A 13 -0.73 1.35 -27.78
N ALA A 14 -1.88 0.74 -28.03
CA ALA A 14 -3.11 1.03 -27.28
C ALA A 14 -3.05 0.52 -25.83
N ALA A 15 -2.36 -0.53 -25.62
CA ALA A 15 -2.15 -1.07 -24.27
C ALA A 15 -1.22 -0.22 -23.37
N UNK A 16 -0.53 0.44 -23.96
CA UNK A 16 0.32 1.30 -23.27
C UNK A 16 -0.28 2.60 -22.91
N UNK A 17 -1.22 2.84 -23.36
CA UNK A 17 -1.96 3.86 -23.02
C UNK A 17 -2.79 3.45 -21.94
N GLY A 18 -2.51 3.39 -20.84
CA GLY A 18 -3.27 3.21 -19.64
C GLY A 18 -4.35 4.30 -19.53
N PRO A 19 -5.42 4.05 -18.78
CA PRO A 19 -6.45 5.09 -18.63
C PRO A 19 -5.78 6.37 -18.10
N ASP A 20 -6.13 7.47 -18.73
CA ASP A 20 -5.58 8.81 -18.42
C ASP A 20 -5.72 9.08 -16.92
N VAL A 21 -4.61 9.08 -16.22
CA VAL A 21 -4.55 9.33 -14.77
C VAL A 21 -4.92 10.79 -14.45
N ALA A 22 -5.08 11.63 -15.51
CA ALA A 22 -5.36 13.05 -15.36
C ALA A 22 -6.81 13.40 -15.03
N THR A 23 -7.73 12.40 -15.00
CA THR A 23 -9.14 12.63 -14.74
C THR A 23 -9.69 11.88 -13.53
N ARG A 24 -8.86 11.67 -12.52
CA ARG A 24 -9.39 11.29 -11.22
C ARG A 24 -9.94 12.56 -10.57
N PRO A 25 -11.25 12.63 -10.33
CA PRO A 25 -11.76 13.77 -9.57
C PRO A 25 -11.10 13.73 -8.19
N GLU A 26 -10.47 14.82 -7.84
CA GLU A 26 -9.91 15.02 -6.51
C GLU A 26 -11.05 15.24 -5.50
N ALA A 27 -12.03 14.35 -5.49
CA ALA A 27 -12.94 14.24 -4.39
C ALA A 27 -12.44 13.05 -3.57
N GLU A 28 -11.39 13.26 -2.83
CA GLU A 28 -11.21 12.52 -1.61
C GLU A 28 -12.47 12.84 -0.80
N GLU A 29 -13.53 12.05 -0.98
CA GLU A 29 -14.59 12.00 -0.01
C GLU A 29 -13.91 11.61 1.29
N CYS A 30 -13.61 12.63 2.09
CA CYS A 30 -13.13 12.42 3.45
C CYS A 30 -14.22 11.61 4.13
N MET A 31 -14.00 10.29 4.26
CA MET A 31 -15.00 9.43 4.87
C MET A 31 -15.19 9.87 6.32
N ASP A 32 -16.43 10.26 6.64
CA ASP A 32 -16.75 10.72 7.99
C ASP A 32 -17.03 9.52 8.88
N PHE A 33 -15.95 8.95 9.44
CA PHE A 33 -16.07 7.81 10.34
C PHE A 33 -16.90 8.13 11.58
N GLY A 34 -16.93 9.41 11.98
CA GLY A 34 -17.72 9.86 13.12
C GLY A 34 -19.23 9.74 12.91
N SER A 35 -19.69 9.70 11.65
CA SER A 35 -21.12 9.53 11.36
C SER A 35 -21.55 8.07 11.33
N LEU A 36 -20.59 7.12 11.40
CA LEU A 36 -20.87 5.68 11.33
C LEU A 36 -20.89 5.06 12.73
N PRO A 37 -21.88 4.20 13.01
CA PRO A 37 -21.91 3.52 14.32
C PRO A 37 -20.75 2.53 14.46
N PRO A 38 -20.41 2.17 15.71
CA PRO A 38 -19.26 1.29 15.94
C PRO A 38 -19.41 -0.09 15.31
N GLU A 39 -20.64 -0.58 15.14
CA GLU A 39 -20.90 -1.85 14.44
C GLU A 39 -20.30 -1.84 13.04
N ILE A 40 -20.38 -0.69 12.35
CA ILE A 40 -19.87 -0.55 10.97
C ILE A 40 -18.34 -0.44 11.00
N ASN A 41 -17.79 0.47 11.81
CA ASN A 41 -16.35 0.68 11.86
C ASN A 41 -15.62 -0.59 12.35
N SER A 42 -16.08 -1.19 13.46
CA SER A 42 -15.51 -2.46 13.96
C SER A 42 -15.67 -3.58 12.96
N GLY A 43 -16.86 -3.69 12.34
CA GLY A 43 -17.14 -4.73 11.36
C GLY A 43 -16.19 -4.69 10.19
N ARG A 44 -15.91 -3.51 9.66
CA ARG A 44 -14.98 -3.34 8.54
C ARG A 44 -13.57 -3.78 8.90
N ILE A 45 -13.08 -3.40 10.08
CA ILE A 45 -11.72 -3.76 10.51
C ILE A 45 -11.62 -5.28 10.74
N TYR A 46 -12.64 -5.88 11.39
CA TYR A 46 -12.60 -7.29 11.74
C TYR A 46 -12.87 -8.22 10.56
N SER A 47 -13.57 -7.76 9.52
CA SER A 47 -13.87 -8.58 8.34
C SER A 47 -12.78 -8.54 7.25
N GLY A 48 -11.79 -7.66 7.39
CA GLY A 48 -10.73 -7.51 6.40
C GLY A 48 -9.72 -8.67 6.44
N PRO A 49 -8.82 -8.72 5.45
CA PRO A 49 -7.84 -9.81 5.34
C PRO A 49 -6.68 -9.73 6.33
N GLY A 50 -6.64 -8.70 7.18
CA GLY A 50 -5.56 -8.50 8.14
C GLY A 50 -4.32 -7.89 7.51
N SER A 51 -3.23 -7.92 8.26
CA SER A 51 -1.95 -7.34 7.83
C SER A 51 -1.12 -8.28 6.95
N ALA A 52 -1.47 -9.58 6.90
CA ALA A 52 -0.65 -10.60 6.22
C ALA A 52 -0.41 -10.30 4.72
N PRO A 53 -1.42 -9.86 3.92
CA PRO A 53 -1.13 -9.53 2.51
C PRO A 53 -0.14 -8.38 2.34
N LEU A 54 -0.16 -7.39 3.23
CA LEU A 54 0.79 -6.27 3.20
C LEU A 54 2.21 -6.74 3.54
N LEU A 55 2.33 -7.65 4.52
CA LEU A 55 3.63 -8.22 4.88
C LEU A 55 4.18 -9.11 3.76
N ALA A 56 3.30 -9.85 3.07
CA ALA A 56 3.70 -10.63 1.89
C ALA A 56 4.17 -9.72 0.76
N ALA A 57 3.49 -8.60 0.54
CA ALA A 57 3.92 -7.61 -0.46
C ALA A 57 5.29 -7.02 -0.09
N ALA A 58 5.50 -6.69 1.19
CA ALA A 58 6.79 -6.18 1.67
C ALA A 58 7.92 -7.18 1.39
N ALA A 59 7.68 -8.47 1.66
CA ALA A 59 8.66 -9.52 1.39
C ALA A 59 8.98 -9.63 -0.10
N ALA A 60 7.95 -9.53 -0.96
CA ALA A 60 8.14 -9.57 -2.42
C ALA A 60 8.97 -8.37 -2.90
N TRP A 61 8.71 -7.17 -2.38
CA TRP A 61 9.49 -5.97 -2.73
C TRP A 61 10.94 -6.08 -2.24
N HIS A 62 11.17 -6.63 -1.03
CA HIS A 62 12.53 -6.92 -0.54
C HIS A 62 13.26 -7.91 -1.46
N GLY A 63 12.56 -8.95 -1.91
CA GLY A 63 13.12 -9.93 -2.84
C GLY A 63 13.53 -9.29 -4.17
N LEU A 64 12.67 -8.42 -4.71
CA LEU A 64 12.97 -7.68 -5.94
C LEU A 64 14.19 -6.76 -5.75
N ALA A 65 14.28 -6.07 -4.62
CA ALA A 65 15.42 -5.21 -4.29
C ALA A 65 16.72 -6.01 -4.27
N ALA A 66 16.71 -7.18 -3.67
CA ALA A 66 17.86 -8.09 -3.62
C ALA A 66 18.29 -8.55 -5.01
N GLU A 67 17.33 -8.85 -5.87
CA GLU A 67 17.61 -9.19 -7.27
C GLU A 67 18.20 -8.02 -8.05
N UNK A 68 17.88 -6.82 -7.81
CA UNK A 68 18.26 -5.74 -8.42
C UNK A 68 19.59 -5.36 -8.03
N UNK A 69 19.96 -5.66 -6.91
CA UNK A 69 21.17 -5.48 -6.33
C UNK A 69 22.16 -6.41 -6.83
N SER A 70 21.70 -7.75 -6.90
CA SER A 70 22.57 -8.82 -7.42
C SER A 70 22.92 -8.61 -8.89
N ALA A 71 21.92 -8.19 -9.69
CA ALA A 71 22.11 -7.90 -11.11
C ALA A 71 23.13 -6.77 -11.30
N ALA A 72 23.08 -5.71 -10.50
CA ALA A 72 24.02 -4.59 -10.57
C ALA A 72 25.45 -5.07 -10.29
N ALA A 73 25.63 -5.90 -9.29
CA ALA A 73 26.93 -6.48 -8.95
C ALA A 73 27.47 -7.38 -10.06
N SER A 74 26.61 -8.24 -10.61
CA SER A 74 26.99 -9.14 -11.73
C SER A 74 27.37 -8.34 -12.97
N TYR A 75 26.61 -7.30 -13.30
CA TYR A 75 26.90 -6.41 -14.43
C TYR A 75 28.25 -5.73 -14.26
N GLY A 76 28.48 -5.18 -13.06
CA GLY A 76 29.76 -4.53 -12.72
C GLY A 76 30.96 -5.46 -12.85
N SER A 77 30.82 -6.69 -12.38
CA SER A 77 31.89 -7.72 -12.50
C SER A 77 32.17 -8.06 -13.95
N ALA A 78 31.13 -8.25 -14.77
CA ALA A 78 31.30 -8.57 -16.21
C ALA A 78 32.00 -7.42 -16.94
N ILE A 79 31.67 -6.16 -16.64
CA ILE A 79 32.29 -4.99 -17.27
C ILE A 79 33.76 -4.91 -16.88
N THR A 80 34.08 -5.13 -15.60
CA THR A 80 35.45 -5.13 -15.10
C THR A 80 36.28 -6.19 -15.83
N GLU A 81 35.75 -7.41 -15.97
CA GLU A 81 36.42 -8.51 -16.66
C GLU A 81 36.67 -8.20 -18.15
N LEU A 82 35.64 -7.67 -18.82
CA LEU A 82 35.78 -7.27 -20.23
C LEU A 82 36.89 -6.24 -20.42
N ARG A 83 37.01 -5.27 -19.53
CA ARG A 83 38.02 -4.20 -19.60
C ARG A 83 39.44 -4.68 -19.37
N THR A 84 39.65 -5.85 -18.84
CA THR A 84 41.00 -6.44 -18.73
C THR A 84 41.49 -6.93 -20.10
N LEU A 85 40.57 -7.26 -21.03
CA LEU A 85 40.84 -7.85 -22.32
C LEU A 85 40.67 -6.88 -23.49
N TRP A 86 39.84 -5.85 -23.29
CA TRP A 86 39.44 -4.92 -24.35
C TRP A 86 39.69 -3.48 -23.91
N HIS A 87 40.54 -2.78 -24.66
CA HIS A 87 40.96 -1.40 -24.38
C HIS A 87 40.61 -0.48 -25.53
N GLY A 88 40.59 0.82 -25.27
CA GLY A 88 40.38 1.83 -26.31
C GLY A 88 39.08 2.62 -26.06
N PRO A 89 38.81 3.59 -26.97
CA PRO A 89 37.65 4.50 -26.81
C PRO A 89 36.29 3.79 -26.73
N SER A 90 36.10 2.73 -27.51
CA SER A 90 34.83 1.99 -27.51
C SER A 90 34.64 1.22 -26.20
N SER A 91 35.72 0.68 -25.64
CA SER A 91 35.67 0.04 -24.29
C SER A 91 35.27 1.04 -23.22
N THR A 92 35.84 2.25 -23.27
CA THR A 92 35.53 3.33 -22.34
C THR A 92 34.05 3.76 -22.49
N ALA A 93 33.55 3.90 -23.71
CA ALA A 93 32.16 4.27 -23.98
C ALA A 93 31.19 3.19 -23.48
N MET A 94 31.51 1.92 -23.67
CA MET A 94 30.72 0.79 -23.16
C MET A 94 30.65 0.81 -21.64
N ALA A 95 31.79 1.03 -20.97
CA ALA A 95 31.85 1.09 -19.52
C ALA A 95 31.03 2.25 -18.98
N ALA A 96 31.06 3.42 -19.65
CA ALA A 96 30.26 4.59 -19.25
C ALA A 96 28.76 4.30 -19.40
N ALA A 97 28.33 3.66 -20.49
CA ALA A 97 26.93 3.27 -20.69
C ALA A 97 26.49 2.24 -19.63
N ALA A 98 27.36 1.29 -19.32
CA ALA A 98 27.09 0.28 -18.29
C ALA A 98 26.94 0.90 -16.90
N ALA A 99 27.75 1.88 -16.60
CA ALA A 99 27.67 2.62 -15.33
C ALA A 99 26.29 3.27 -15.10
N UNK A 100 25.74 3.54 -16.08
CA UNK A 100 24.48 4.11 -15.97
C UNK A 100 23.41 3.15 -15.72
N UNK A 101 23.55 2.03 -16.11
CA UNK A 101 22.72 1.01 -15.90
C UNK A 101 22.83 0.52 -14.59
N ILE A 102 23.96 0.32 -14.16
CA ILE A 102 24.28 -0.12 -12.81
C ILE A 102 23.68 0.85 -11.79
N ALA A 103 23.90 2.14 -11.97
CA ALA A 103 23.34 3.17 -11.08
C ALA A 103 21.81 3.14 -11.09
N TRP A 104 21.19 2.90 -12.24
CA TRP A 104 19.72 2.77 -12.31
C TRP A 104 19.24 1.53 -11.56
N LEU A 105 19.94 0.41 -11.69
CA LEU A 105 19.61 -0.83 -10.97
C LEU A 105 19.69 -0.60 -9.45
N ASP A 106 20.76 0.05 -8.99
CA ASP A 106 20.93 0.35 -7.56
C ASP A 106 19.83 1.31 -7.06
N GLY A 107 19.51 2.34 -7.84
CA GLY A 107 18.44 3.28 -7.52
C GLY A 107 17.06 2.61 -7.46
N THR A 108 16.81 1.73 -8.42
CA THR A 108 15.55 0.96 -8.48
C THR A 108 15.45 0.01 -7.27
N ALA A 109 16.56 -0.62 -6.89
CA ALA A 109 16.61 -1.48 -5.69
C ALA A 109 16.28 -0.66 -4.44
N ALA A 110 16.84 0.55 -4.31
CA ALA A 110 16.56 1.43 -3.18
C ALA A 110 15.07 1.83 -3.13
N GLN A 111 14.46 2.11 -4.30
CA GLN A 111 13.03 2.42 -4.38
C GLN A 111 12.17 1.20 -4.01
N ALA A 112 12.57 0.00 -4.40
CA ALA A 112 11.88 -1.24 -4.02
C ALA A 112 11.93 -1.44 -2.49
N GLU A 113 13.07 -1.15 -1.86
CA GLU A 113 13.20 -1.19 -0.40
C GLU A 113 12.26 -0.18 0.28
N GLN A 114 12.15 1.02 -0.28
CA GLN A 114 11.21 2.05 0.23
C GLN A 114 9.76 1.58 0.11
N THR A 115 9.43 0.92 -1.01
CA THR A 115 8.10 0.37 -1.23
C THR A 115 7.79 -0.74 -0.22
N ALA A 116 8.76 -1.59 0.08
CA ALA A 116 8.64 -2.61 1.12
C ALA A 116 8.38 -1.97 2.49
N ALA A 117 9.10 -0.95 2.82
CA ALA A 117 8.90 -0.17 4.05
C ALA A 117 7.48 0.43 4.14
N UNK A 118 7.06 0.87 3.10
CA UNK A 118 5.78 1.38 3.08
C UNK A 118 4.76 0.40 3.30
N ALA A 119 4.85 -0.87 2.72
CA ALA A 119 3.94 -1.99 2.99
C ALA A 119 4.00 -2.43 4.47
N THR A 120 5.17 -2.50 5.04
CA THR A 120 5.37 -2.78 6.46
C THR A 120 4.67 -1.74 7.36
N UNK A 121 4.72 -0.67 6.86
CA UNK A 121 4.14 0.32 7.63
C UNK A 121 2.69 0.35 7.57
N UNK A 122 2.20 0.07 6.64
CA UNK A 122 0.89 -0.10 6.48
C UNK A 122 0.37 -1.18 7.23
N ALA A 123 1.00 -2.38 7.28
CA ALA A 123 0.70 -3.53 8.13
C ALA A 123 0.63 -3.15 9.61
N ALA A 124 1.62 -2.41 10.07
CA ALA A 124 1.67 -1.95 11.47
C ALA A 124 0.48 -1.03 11.81
N ALA A 125 0.11 -0.15 10.89
CA ALA A 125 -1.05 0.73 11.08
C ALA A 125 -2.34 -0.08 11.21
N TYR A 126 -2.48 -1.12 10.39
CA TYR A 126 -3.64 -2.02 10.49
C TYR A 126 -3.67 -2.74 11.84
N ASP A 127 -2.53 -3.28 12.28
CA ASP A 127 -2.45 -3.97 13.56
C ASP A 127 -2.81 -3.01 14.72
N SER A 128 -2.39 -1.74 14.63
CA SER A 128 -2.72 -0.71 15.62
C SER A 128 -4.21 -0.40 15.64
N VAL A 129 -4.84 -0.23 14.48
CA VAL A 129 -6.29 0.06 14.43
C VAL A 129 -7.10 -1.15 14.90
N PHE A 130 -6.65 -2.35 14.56
CA PHE A 130 -7.31 -3.58 15.01
C PHE A 130 -7.32 -3.63 16.55
N ALA A 131 -6.17 -3.33 17.17
CA ALA A 131 -6.06 -3.32 18.64
C ALA A 131 -6.89 -2.21 19.30
N ALA A 132 -7.04 -1.06 18.62
CA ALA A 132 -7.76 0.12 19.15
C ALA A 132 -9.27 0.04 18.93
N THR A 133 -9.74 -0.80 18.03
CA THR A 133 -11.15 -0.92 17.65
C THR A 133 -11.87 -1.85 18.63
N VAL A 134 -13.10 -1.47 18.98
CA VAL A 134 -13.92 -2.28 19.90
C VAL A 134 -14.26 -3.62 19.24
N PRO A 135 -14.02 -4.76 19.91
CA PRO A 135 -14.42 -6.05 19.32
C PRO A 135 -15.95 -6.11 19.08
N PRO A 136 -16.40 -6.58 17.92
CA PRO A 136 -17.84 -6.62 17.61
C PRO A 136 -18.70 -7.31 18.66
N PRO A 137 -18.29 -8.42 19.31
CA PRO A 137 -19.12 -9.01 20.37
C PRO A 137 -19.36 -8.09 21.56
N VAL A 138 -18.45 -7.18 21.87
CA VAL A 138 -18.63 -6.20 22.98
C VAL A 138 -19.74 -5.22 22.62
N ILE A 139 -19.81 -4.77 21.38
CA ILE A 139 -20.87 -3.88 20.90
C ILE A 139 -22.21 -4.61 20.94
N ALA A 140 -22.24 -5.84 20.43
CA ALA A 140 -23.45 -6.67 20.42
C ALA A 140 -23.98 -6.91 21.84
N ALA A 141 -23.10 -7.18 22.80
CA ALA A 141 -23.47 -7.38 24.19
C ALA A 141 -24.07 -6.12 24.80
N ASN A 142 -23.51 -4.96 24.49
CA ASN A 142 -24.05 -3.67 24.93
C ASN A 142 -25.48 -3.46 24.41
N ARG A 143 -25.71 -3.73 23.11
CA ARG A 143 -27.06 -3.58 22.51
C ARG A 143 -28.06 -4.60 23.08
N ALA A 144 -27.63 -5.82 23.34
CA ALA A 144 -28.49 -6.84 23.98
C ALA A 144 -28.85 -6.45 25.43
N LEU A 145 -27.88 -5.93 26.19
CA LEU A 145 -28.11 -5.44 27.54
C LEU A 145 -29.13 -4.29 27.54
N LEU A 146 -28.97 -3.33 26.61
CA LEU A 146 -29.93 -2.22 26.48
C LEU A 146 -31.36 -2.74 26.24
N ALA A 147 -31.54 -3.68 25.33
CA ALA A 147 -32.83 -4.26 25.02
C ALA A 147 -33.45 -4.93 26.25
N SER A 148 -32.65 -5.67 27.03
CA SER A 148 -33.07 -6.33 28.23
C SER A 148 -33.49 -5.31 29.33
N LEU A 149 -32.68 -4.27 29.48
CA LEU A 149 -32.98 -3.22 30.49
C LEU A 149 -34.27 -2.45 30.17
N ILE A 150 -34.51 -2.18 28.88
CA ILE A 150 -35.74 -1.50 28.44
C ILE A 150 -36.94 -2.42 28.67
N ALA A 151 -36.83 -3.71 28.28
CA ALA A 151 -37.93 -4.67 28.39
C ALA A 151 -38.36 -4.90 29.85
N THR A 152 -37.45 -4.79 30.81
CA THR A 152 -37.70 -5.04 32.21
C THR A 152 -37.90 -3.74 33.05
N ASN A 153 -37.93 -2.58 32.39
CA ASN A 153 -38.06 -1.28 33.10
C ASN A 153 -39.49 -0.93 33.39
N VAL A 154 -40.19 -1.80 34.14
CA VAL A 154 -41.62 -1.72 34.40
C VAL A 154 -41.96 -0.53 35.30
N LEU A 155 -41.11 -0.27 36.31
CA LEU A 155 -41.33 0.80 37.31
C LEU A 155 -40.29 1.93 37.18
N GLY A 156 -39.53 1.96 36.08
CA GLY A 156 -38.46 2.95 35.91
C GLY A 156 -37.19 2.66 36.69
N GLN A 157 -37.10 1.49 37.31
CA GLN A 157 -35.96 1.13 38.16
C GLN A 157 -34.66 0.92 37.36
N ASN A 158 -34.75 0.66 36.04
CA ASN A 158 -33.58 0.46 35.18
C ASN A 158 -33.09 1.74 34.50
N THR A 159 -33.78 2.88 34.70
CA THR A 159 -33.45 4.12 33.98
C THR A 159 -31.98 4.53 34.14
N PRO A 160 -31.37 4.49 35.37
CA PRO A 160 -29.93 4.80 35.46
C PRO A 160 -29.02 3.81 34.69
N ALA A 161 -29.37 2.53 34.71
CA ALA A 161 -28.61 1.50 33.99
C ALA A 161 -28.74 1.67 32.49
N ILE A 162 -29.93 2.05 31.99
CA ILE A 162 -30.14 2.36 30.57
C ILE A 162 -29.23 3.54 30.14
N ALA A 163 -29.21 4.60 30.96
CA ALA A 163 -28.37 5.78 30.68
C ALA A 163 -26.89 5.41 30.64
N ALA A 164 -26.43 4.57 31.58
CA ALA A 164 -25.04 4.12 31.63
C ALA A 164 -24.68 3.26 30.41
N THR A 165 -25.60 2.39 29.98
CA THR A 165 -25.40 1.52 28.80
C THR A 165 -25.32 2.35 27.51
N GLU A 166 -26.17 3.37 27.40
CA GLU A 166 -26.13 4.30 26.25
C GLU A 166 -24.86 5.15 26.27
N ALA A 167 -24.39 5.57 27.43
CA ALA A 167 -23.12 6.31 27.56
C ALA A 167 -21.94 5.43 27.11
N HIS A 168 -21.95 4.15 27.50
CA HIS A 168 -20.90 3.20 27.06
C HIS A 168 -20.92 3.02 25.54
N TYR A 169 -22.10 2.94 24.94
CA TYR A 169 -22.23 2.85 23.47
C TYR A 169 -21.65 4.10 22.81
N ALA A 170 -21.93 5.28 23.33
CA ALA A 170 -21.37 6.54 22.80
C ALA A 170 -19.84 6.56 22.93
N GLU A 171 -19.29 6.01 24.00
CA GLU A 171 -17.83 5.86 24.17
C GLU A 171 -17.24 4.94 23.11
N MET A 172 -17.90 3.80 22.84
CA MET A 172 -17.47 2.87 21.80
C MET A 172 -17.54 3.51 20.42
N TRP A 173 -18.58 4.30 20.15
CA TRP A 173 -18.71 5.04 18.89
C TRP A 173 -17.52 5.99 18.72
N ALA A 174 -17.21 6.78 19.76
CA ALA A 174 -16.09 7.74 19.72
C ALA A 174 -14.74 7.03 19.59
N GLN A 175 -14.55 5.93 20.30
CA GLN A 175 -13.32 5.13 20.24
C GLN A 175 -13.05 4.62 18.82
N ASP A 176 -14.07 4.04 18.19
CA ASP A 176 -13.94 3.49 16.84
C ASP A 176 -13.68 4.60 15.82
N ALA A 177 -14.40 5.72 15.93
CA ALA A 177 -14.18 6.85 15.01
C ALA A 177 -12.73 7.38 15.12
N ALA A 178 -12.24 7.55 16.36
CA ALA A 178 -10.86 7.99 16.59
C ALA A 178 -9.84 7.01 16.01
N ALA A 179 -10.08 5.71 16.21
CA ALA A 179 -9.19 4.66 15.66
C ALA A 179 -9.16 4.71 14.14
N MET A 180 -10.32 4.90 13.48
CA MET A 180 -10.42 4.94 12.02
C MET A 180 -9.75 6.20 11.46
N TYR A 181 -9.92 7.36 12.09
CA TYR A 181 -9.22 8.59 11.65
C TYR A 181 -7.70 8.44 11.79
N ALA A 182 -7.24 7.84 12.89
CA ALA A 182 -5.80 7.59 13.09
C ALA A 182 -5.26 6.64 12.01
N TYR A 183 -6.02 5.59 11.70
CA TYR A 183 -5.65 4.63 10.64
C TYR A 183 -5.59 5.29 9.27
N ALA A 184 -6.56 6.11 8.93
CA ALA A 184 -6.59 6.85 7.67
C ALA A 184 -5.36 7.76 7.55
N GLY A 185 -5.03 8.48 8.61
CA GLY A 185 -3.85 9.36 8.63
C GLY A 185 -2.54 8.60 8.47
N ALA A 186 -2.38 7.51 9.20
CA ALA A 186 -1.18 6.66 9.12
C ALA A 186 -1.03 6.02 7.73
N SER A 187 -2.15 5.56 7.15
CA SER A 187 -2.17 4.92 5.83
C SER A 187 -1.84 5.90 4.71
N ALA A 188 -2.27 7.14 4.81
CA ALA A 188 -1.99 8.20 3.82
C ALA A 188 -0.49 8.43 3.63
N VAL A 189 0.28 8.31 4.65
CA VAL A 189 1.74 8.43 4.58
C VAL A 189 2.36 7.27 3.79
N UNK A 190 1.86 6.19 3.92
CA UNK A 190 2.32 5.04 3.33
C UNK A 190 1.97 4.91 1.90
N UNK A 191 1.20 5.59 1.55
CA UNK A 191 0.78 5.63 0.27
C UNK A 191 1.53 6.53 -0.61
N ARG A 192 2.37 7.29 -0.13
CA ARG A 192 3.24 8.25 -0.87
C ARG A 192 4.43 7.52 -1.46
N LEU A 193 4.22 6.89 -2.59
CA LEU A 193 5.27 6.13 -3.29
C LEU A 193 5.92 7.00 -4.37
N THR A 194 7.26 6.91 -4.49
CA THR A 194 8.01 7.53 -5.57
C THR A 194 7.86 6.69 -6.83
N PRO A 195 7.45 7.26 -7.97
CA PRO A 195 7.34 6.49 -9.22
C PRO A 195 8.70 5.93 -9.67
N PHE A 196 8.68 4.74 -10.23
CA PHE A 196 9.89 4.14 -10.81
C PHE A 196 10.25 4.82 -12.13
N GLY A 197 11.53 5.10 -12.30
CA GLY A 197 12.05 5.69 -13.53
C GLY A 197 12.37 4.63 -14.58
N ALA A 198 12.25 5.01 -15.84
CA ALA A 198 12.64 4.13 -16.95
C ALA A 198 14.15 3.90 -16.96
N PRO A 199 14.62 2.74 -17.41
CA PRO A 199 16.07 2.50 -17.51
C PRO A 199 16.71 3.44 -18.54
N PRO A 200 17.98 3.80 -18.35
CA PRO A 200 18.68 4.62 -19.34
C PRO A 200 18.92 3.82 -20.63
N GLN A 201 19.00 4.52 -21.74
CA GLN A 201 19.38 3.90 -23.01
C GLN A 201 20.87 3.54 -22.97
N THR A 202 21.19 2.29 -23.27
CA THR A 202 22.57 1.78 -23.26
C THR A 202 23.13 1.58 -24.65
N ALA A 203 22.30 1.79 -25.72
CA ALA A 203 22.70 1.70 -27.11
C ALA A 203 21.88 2.68 -27.93
N ASP A 204 22.44 3.12 -29.09
CA ASP A 204 21.70 3.98 -30.00
C ASP A 204 20.60 3.17 -30.70
N ALA A 205 19.43 3.70 -30.68
CA ALA A 205 18.28 3.05 -31.36
C ALA A 205 18.35 3.10 -32.89
N UNK A 206 19.23 3.70 -33.24
CA UNK A 206 19.30 3.97 -34.56
C UNK A 206 20.61 3.66 -35.19
N ALA A 207 21.15 2.76 -34.76
CA ALA A 207 22.39 2.36 -35.37
C ALA A 207 22.23 1.21 -36.40
#